data_a15f4f0550186e5b13555f07a2c51286
#
_entry.id   a15f4f0550186e5b13555f07a2c51286
#
_cell.length_a   1.000
_cell.length_b   1.000
_cell.length_c   1.000
_cell.angle_alpha   90.00
_cell.angle_beta   90.00
_cell.angle_gamma   90.00
#
_symmetry.space_group_name_H-M   'P 1'
#
loop_
_entity.id
_entity.type
_entity.pdbx_description
1 polymer ?
#
loop_
_entity_poly.entity_id
_entity_poly.type
_entity_poly.pdbx_seq_one_letter_code
_entity_poly.pdbx_strand_id
1 'polypeptide(L)'
;MSRASRQAMLADIRRACTPRRGNSGSVEVEARLAARAPGPIPARARIEREGQIALFIAEAERVQASVVRVKRLSDVPGAIAQYLLRHNIEPSLKCAPDPLLRSVPWAQHPVLSVAEGKGERDDPVGVTGAFAGVAETGTLVLVSGPESPATLALVPPVHVAVVPTSRILGTYEEAWAALRAKETQPGKDFFMPRAVNWITGPSRTADI
;
A
#
# COMPACT_ATOMS: atom_id res chain seq x y z
N MET A 1 -41.13 -15.15 -3.69
CA MET A 1 -40.47 -16.35 -4.22
C MET A 1 -40.97 -17.57 -3.49
N SER A 2 -41.50 -18.58 -4.20
CA SER A 2 -41.98 -19.80 -3.57
C SER A 2 -40.78 -20.63 -3.05
N ARG A 3 -41.06 -21.47 -2.02
CA ARG A 3 -40.06 -22.39 -1.45
C ARG A 3 -39.51 -23.35 -2.49
N ALA A 4 -40.33 -23.76 -3.46
CA ALA A 4 -39.95 -24.59 -4.59
C ALA A 4 -38.97 -23.90 -5.56
N SER A 5 -39.20 -22.62 -5.89
CA SER A 5 -38.29 -21.81 -6.77
C SER A 5 -36.90 -21.64 -6.13
N ARG A 6 -36.86 -21.42 -4.82
CA ARG A 6 -35.58 -21.31 -4.08
C ARG A 6 -34.81 -22.64 -4.10
N GLN A 7 -35.51 -23.76 -3.90
CA GLN A 7 -34.85 -25.08 -3.90
C GLN A 7 -34.31 -25.44 -5.31
N ALA A 8 -35.08 -25.14 -6.37
CA ALA A 8 -34.63 -25.36 -7.74
C ALA A 8 -33.39 -24.54 -8.05
N MET A 9 -33.36 -23.24 -7.72
CA MET A 9 -32.22 -22.37 -7.92
C MET A 9 -30.97 -22.87 -7.14
N LEU A 10 -31.13 -23.29 -5.88
CA LEU A 10 -30.04 -23.84 -5.09
C LEU A 10 -29.51 -25.16 -5.68
N ALA A 11 -30.39 -26.00 -6.26
CA ALA A 11 -29.99 -27.22 -6.91
C ALA A 11 -29.19 -26.96 -8.19
N ASP A 12 -29.58 -25.94 -8.96
CA ASP A 12 -28.83 -25.53 -10.16
C ASP A 12 -27.47 -24.94 -9.81
N ILE A 13 -27.37 -24.11 -8.78
CA ILE A 13 -26.11 -23.58 -8.26
C ILE A 13 -25.20 -24.75 -7.80
N ARG A 14 -25.72 -25.69 -7.04
CA ARG A 14 -24.95 -26.84 -6.58
C ARG A 14 -24.42 -27.66 -7.75
N ARG A 15 -25.23 -27.91 -8.80
CA ARG A 15 -24.79 -28.60 -10.02
C ARG A 15 -23.67 -27.85 -10.74
N ALA A 16 -23.81 -26.52 -10.87
CA ALA A 16 -22.80 -25.69 -11.50
C ALA A 16 -21.50 -25.61 -10.69
N CYS A 17 -21.59 -25.61 -9.36
CA CYS A 17 -20.44 -25.55 -8.45
C CYS A 17 -19.85 -26.93 -8.13
N THR A 18 -20.46 -28.04 -8.58
CA THR A 18 -19.85 -29.37 -8.38
C THR A 18 -18.61 -29.46 -9.27
N PRO A 19 -17.40 -29.66 -8.69
CA PRO A 19 -16.19 -29.78 -9.48
C PRO A 19 -16.38 -30.93 -10.48
N ARG A 20 -16.15 -30.66 -11.78
CA ARG A 20 -16.00 -31.75 -12.74
C ARG A 20 -14.88 -32.64 -12.21
N ARG A 21 -15.24 -33.85 -11.80
CA ARG A 21 -14.31 -34.85 -11.28
C ARG A 21 -13.23 -35.17 -12.33
N GLY A 22 -12.13 -34.44 -12.23
CA GLY A 22 -10.84 -34.78 -12.78
C GLY A 22 -9.83 -34.30 -11.77
N ASN A 23 -9.18 -35.24 -11.09
CA ASN A 23 -8.18 -34.98 -10.03
C ASN A 23 -6.93 -34.21 -10.55
N SER A 24 -6.85 -33.99 -11.87
CA SER A 24 -5.77 -33.22 -12.51
C SER A 24 -5.81 -31.73 -12.22
N GLY A 25 -7.01 -31.14 -12.04
CA GLY A 25 -7.13 -29.69 -11.82
C GLY A 25 -6.61 -29.23 -10.46
N SER A 26 -6.76 -30.03 -9.39
CA SER A 26 -6.27 -29.66 -8.07
C SER A 26 -4.74 -29.72 -7.99
N VAL A 27 -4.14 -30.75 -8.56
CA VAL A 27 -2.67 -30.94 -8.60
C VAL A 27 -2.02 -29.82 -9.42
N GLU A 28 -2.61 -29.46 -10.56
CA GLU A 28 -2.12 -28.37 -11.40
C GLU A 28 -2.24 -27.00 -10.70
N VAL A 29 -3.36 -26.75 -10.02
CA VAL A 29 -3.56 -25.52 -9.22
C VAL A 29 -2.57 -25.46 -8.07
N GLU A 30 -2.40 -26.54 -7.31
CA GLU A 30 -1.42 -26.62 -6.23
C GLU A 30 0.02 -26.39 -6.73
N ALA A 31 0.38 -27.01 -7.86
CA ALA A 31 1.68 -26.81 -8.49
C ALA A 31 1.90 -25.34 -8.91
N ARG A 32 0.89 -24.68 -9.48
CA ARG A 32 0.95 -23.25 -9.82
C ARG A 32 1.08 -22.36 -8.60
N LEU A 33 0.33 -22.65 -7.54
CA LEU A 33 0.42 -21.92 -6.28
C LEU A 33 1.79 -22.08 -5.61
N ALA A 34 2.35 -23.29 -5.66
CA ALA A 34 3.68 -23.59 -5.14
C ALA A 34 4.80 -22.92 -5.97
N ALA A 35 4.67 -22.96 -7.29
CA ALA A 35 5.67 -22.37 -8.21
C ALA A 35 5.74 -20.84 -8.10
N ARG A 36 4.64 -20.18 -7.73
CA ARG A 36 4.57 -18.70 -7.59
C ARG A 36 5.22 -17.98 -8.77
N ALA A 37 4.98 -18.49 -9.98
CA ALA A 37 5.58 -17.94 -11.19
C ALA A 37 5.23 -16.44 -11.32
N PRO A 38 6.21 -15.57 -11.57
CA PRO A 38 5.95 -14.14 -11.73
C PRO A 38 5.06 -13.88 -12.96
N GLY A 39 4.20 -12.89 -12.85
CA GLY A 39 3.40 -12.41 -13.98
C GLY A 39 4.23 -11.67 -15.03
N PRO A 40 3.60 -11.19 -16.11
CA PRO A 40 4.28 -10.39 -17.12
C PRO A 40 4.82 -9.08 -16.54
N ILE A 41 6.11 -8.84 -16.71
CA ILE A 41 6.73 -7.59 -16.27
C ILE A 41 6.72 -6.61 -17.45
N PRO A 42 6.05 -5.43 -17.33
CA PRO A 42 6.03 -4.41 -18.37
C PRO A 42 7.44 -3.91 -18.71
N ALA A 43 7.72 -3.69 -19.99
CA ALA A 43 9.03 -3.22 -20.44
C ALA A 43 9.42 -1.87 -19.83
N ARG A 44 8.44 -0.98 -19.59
CA ARG A 44 8.62 0.34 -18.96
C ARG A 44 9.19 0.28 -17.53
N ALA A 45 9.02 -0.84 -16.84
CA ALA A 45 9.52 -1.03 -15.48
C ALA A 45 10.94 -1.64 -15.43
N ARG A 46 11.46 -2.10 -16.59
CA ARG A 46 12.79 -2.70 -16.72
C ARG A 46 13.84 -1.62 -17.02
N ILE A 47 13.97 -0.67 -16.12
CA ILE A 47 14.86 0.47 -16.22
C ILE A 47 15.77 0.53 -15.00
N GLU A 48 16.84 1.30 -15.08
CA GLU A 48 17.75 1.51 -13.98
C GLU A 48 17.08 2.22 -12.78
N ARG A 49 17.76 2.21 -11.65
CA ARG A 49 17.23 2.67 -10.36
C ARG A 49 16.74 4.12 -10.38
N GLU A 50 17.50 5.04 -10.91
CA GLU A 50 17.09 6.45 -10.97
C GLU A 50 15.91 6.65 -11.92
N GLY A 51 15.86 5.88 -13.01
CA GLY A 51 14.71 5.82 -13.90
C GLY A 51 13.45 5.29 -13.20
N GLN A 52 13.57 4.27 -12.34
CA GLN A 52 12.44 3.77 -11.55
C GLN A 52 11.90 4.83 -10.58
N ILE A 53 12.80 5.61 -9.94
CA ILE A 53 12.39 6.70 -9.06
C ILE A 53 11.66 7.79 -9.85
N ALA A 54 12.20 8.18 -11.00
CA ALA A 54 11.58 9.18 -11.88
C ALA A 54 10.21 8.69 -12.39
N LEU A 55 10.11 7.43 -12.79
CA LEU A 55 8.86 6.81 -13.23
C LEU A 55 7.83 6.78 -12.10
N PHE A 56 8.24 6.40 -10.87
CA PHE A 56 7.36 6.40 -9.71
C PHE A 56 6.75 7.77 -9.48
N ILE A 57 7.57 8.83 -9.51
CA ILE A 57 7.10 10.20 -9.32
C ILE A 57 6.10 10.59 -10.43
N ALA A 58 6.46 10.37 -11.68
CA ALA A 58 5.61 10.71 -12.83
C ALA A 58 4.26 9.98 -12.78
N GLU A 59 4.26 8.68 -12.47
CA GLU A 59 3.02 7.89 -12.37
C GLU A 59 2.17 8.28 -11.16
N ALA A 60 2.79 8.59 -10.00
CA ALA A 60 2.06 9.08 -8.84
C ALA A 60 1.40 10.44 -9.11
N GLU A 61 2.12 11.37 -9.75
CA GLU A 61 1.57 12.68 -10.14
C GLU A 61 0.47 12.55 -11.20
N ARG A 62 0.60 11.62 -12.13
CA ARG A 62 -0.43 11.34 -13.14
C ARG A 62 -1.77 10.94 -12.52
N VAL A 63 -1.75 10.25 -11.38
CA VAL A 63 -2.95 9.90 -10.60
C VAL A 63 -3.25 10.91 -9.49
N GLN A 64 -2.70 12.13 -9.61
CA GLN A 64 -2.98 13.29 -8.75
C GLN A 64 -2.46 13.19 -7.30
N ALA A 65 -1.45 12.38 -7.04
CA ALA A 65 -0.69 12.50 -5.82
C ALA A 65 0.28 13.69 -5.94
N SER A 66 0.51 14.40 -4.82
CA SER A 66 1.56 15.41 -4.74
C SER A 66 2.85 14.74 -4.27
N VAL A 67 3.94 14.88 -5.03
CA VAL A 67 5.22 14.27 -4.69
C VAL A 67 6.29 15.33 -4.46
N VAL A 68 7.01 15.21 -3.35
CA VAL A 68 8.16 16.06 -3.03
C VAL A 68 9.37 15.18 -2.74
N ARG A 69 10.42 15.31 -3.54
CA ARG A 69 11.68 14.62 -3.30
C ARG A 69 12.56 15.45 -2.38
N VAL A 70 12.93 14.90 -1.23
CA VAL A 70 13.84 15.51 -0.25
C VAL A 70 15.16 14.75 -0.20
N LYS A 71 16.24 15.43 0.18
CA LYS A 71 17.58 14.81 0.24
C LYS A 71 17.82 14.04 1.54
N ARG A 72 17.22 14.51 2.65
CA ARG A 72 17.44 13.99 4.00
C ARG A 72 16.13 13.89 4.76
N LEU A 73 16.06 13.00 5.73
CA LEU A 73 14.90 12.90 6.63
C LEU A 73 14.64 14.19 7.41
N SER A 74 15.68 14.97 7.70
CA SER A 74 15.54 16.30 8.34
C SER A 74 14.75 17.31 7.50
N ASP A 75 14.62 17.09 6.21
CA ASP A 75 13.93 17.99 5.30
C ASP A 75 12.40 17.65 5.21
N VAL A 76 12.00 16.47 5.72
CA VAL A 76 10.61 15.97 5.68
C VAL A 76 9.63 16.89 6.40
N PRO A 77 9.88 17.32 7.66
CA PRO A 77 8.93 18.19 8.36
C PRO A 77 8.68 19.51 7.62
N GLY A 78 9.73 20.12 7.06
CA GLY A 78 9.62 21.36 6.29
C GLY A 78 8.80 21.18 5.01
N ALA A 79 8.99 20.07 4.30
CA ALA A 79 8.20 19.75 3.11
C ALA A 79 6.72 19.55 3.44
N ILE A 80 6.41 18.85 4.53
CA ILE A 80 5.03 18.66 4.99
C ILE A 80 4.42 20.00 5.40
N ALA A 81 5.11 20.81 6.22
CA ALA A 81 4.61 22.11 6.67
C ALA A 81 4.28 23.03 5.47
N GLN A 82 5.12 23.06 4.44
CA GLN A 82 4.86 23.83 3.22
C GLN A 82 3.63 23.31 2.46
N TYR A 83 3.46 21.99 2.37
CA TYR A 83 2.29 21.39 1.72
C TYR A 83 1.00 21.80 2.46
N LEU A 84 0.98 21.63 3.78
CA LEU A 84 -0.19 21.96 4.60
C LEU A 84 -0.55 23.45 4.51
N LEU A 85 0.46 24.33 4.55
CA LEU A 85 0.27 25.77 4.38
C LEU A 85 -0.36 26.13 3.03
N ARG A 86 0.15 25.55 1.93
CA ARG A 86 -0.37 25.79 0.58
C ARG A 86 -1.81 25.37 0.41
N HIS A 87 -2.23 24.33 1.11
CA HIS A 87 -3.58 23.77 1.02
C HIS A 87 -4.50 24.22 2.15
N ASN A 88 -4.04 25.14 3.01
CA ASN A 88 -4.78 25.63 4.17
C ASN A 88 -5.30 24.50 5.07
N ILE A 89 -4.43 23.51 5.32
CA ILE A 89 -4.71 22.35 6.18
C ILE A 89 -4.10 22.60 7.56
N GLU A 90 -4.82 22.22 8.60
CA GLU A 90 -4.34 22.31 9.98
C GLU A 90 -3.04 21.49 10.16
N PRO A 91 -1.98 22.06 10.77
CA PRO A 91 -0.68 21.40 10.89
C PRO A 91 -0.65 20.41 12.07
N SER A 92 -1.69 19.58 12.19
CA SER A 92 -1.81 18.50 13.17
C SER A 92 -1.64 17.15 12.49
N LEU A 93 -0.62 16.40 12.90
CA LEU A 93 -0.22 15.14 12.29
C LEU A 93 -0.45 13.98 13.24
N LYS A 94 -1.13 12.94 12.79
CA LYS A 94 -1.14 11.63 13.45
C LYS A 94 -0.17 10.72 12.72
N CYS A 95 0.94 10.36 13.36
CA CYS A 95 2.01 9.55 12.77
C CYS A 95 1.91 8.08 13.18
N ALA A 96 2.23 7.20 12.24
CA ALA A 96 2.44 5.79 12.56
C ALA A 96 3.62 5.62 13.53
N PRO A 97 3.57 4.66 14.46
CA PRO A 97 4.69 4.30 15.33
C PRO A 97 5.80 3.55 14.58
N ASP A 98 6.14 4.02 13.39
CA ASP A 98 7.12 3.45 12.46
C ASP A 98 8.53 3.95 12.84
N PRO A 99 9.55 3.08 12.97
CA PRO A 99 10.93 3.48 13.26
C PRO A 99 11.48 4.54 12.30
N LEU A 100 11.10 4.51 11.01
CA LEU A 100 11.48 5.54 10.05
C LEU A 100 10.92 6.90 10.46
N LEU A 101 9.64 6.98 10.83
CA LEU A 101 8.99 8.24 11.21
C LEU A 101 9.49 8.75 12.56
N ARG A 102 9.83 7.86 13.49
CA ARG A 102 10.47 8.23 14.76
C ARG A 102 11.87 8.83 14.58
N SER A 103 12.56 8.47 13.48
CA SER A 103 13.87 9.05 13.16
C SER A 103 13.80 10.43 12.48
N VAL A 104 12.60 10.89 12.11
CA VAL A 104 12.39 12.24 11.57
C VAL A 104 12.44 13.26 12.70
N PRO A 105 13.25 14.34 12.59
CA PRO A 105 13.41 15.33 13.63
C PRO A 105 12.25 16.34 13.69
N TRP A 106 11.06 15.89 14.05
CA TRP A 106 9.83 16.68 14.09
C TRP A 106 9.95 17.95 14.94
N ALA A 107 10.69 17.88 16.05
CA ALA A 107 10.91 18.99 16.97
C ALA A 107 11.59 20.22 16.34
N GLN A 108 12.26 20.05 15.19
CA GLN A 108 12.85 21.17 14.45
C GLN A 108 11.81 22.05 13.73
N HIS A 109 10.55 21.60 13.68
CA HIS A 109 9.45 22.34 13.06
C HIS A 109 8.26 22.47 14.04
N PRO A 110 8.35 23.39 15.02
CA PRO A 110 7.37 23.51 16.11
C PRO A 110 5.97 23.93 15.64
N VAL A 111 5.82 24.36 14.38
CA VAL A 111 4.51 24.62 13.77
C VAL A 111 3.69 23.35 13.59
N LEU A 112 4.35 22.18 13.49
CA LEU A 112 3.69 20.90 13.34
C LEU A 112 3.39 20.31 14.73
N SER A 113 2.11 20.07 15.01
CA SER A 113 1.69 19.24 16.15
C SER A 113 1.75 17.78 15.73
N VAL A 114 2.56 16.97 16.39
CA VAL A 114 2.78 15.58 16.02
C VAL A 114 2.40 14.66 17.16
N ALA A 115 1.44 13.77 16.93
CA ALA A 115 1.05 12.71 17.85
C ALA A 115 1.23 11.34 17.19
N GLU A 116 1.70 10.35 17.95
CA GLU A 116 1.83 8.98 17.47
C GLU A 116 0.57 8.17 17.82
N GLY A 117 0.11 7.34 16.88
CA GLY A 117 -1.05 6.47 17.15
C GLY A 117 -1.74 5.93 15.91
N LYS A 118 -2.99 5.54 16.11
CA LYS A 118 -3.90 5.12 15.04
C LYS A 118 -4.63 6.34 14.49
N GLY A 119 -4.99 6.31 13.21
CA GLY A 119 -5.81 7.37 12.62
C GLY A 119 -7.24 7.35 13.14
N GLU A 120 -7.73 8.51 13.55
CA GLU A 120 -9.07 8.76 14.03
C GLU A 120 -9.78 9.76 13.10
N ARG A 121 -11.11 9.87 13.25
CA ARG A 121 -11.94 10.67 12.34
C ARG A 121 -11.60 12.15 12.35
N ASP A 122 -11.16 12.65 13.50
CA ASP A 122 -10.87 14.06 13.73
C ASP A 122 -9.40 14.42 13.43
N ASP A 123 -8.58 13.44 13.04
CA ASP A 123 -7.21 13.71 12.61
C ASP A 123 -7.21 14.32 11.20
N PRO A 124 -6.69 15.54 10.99
CA PRO A 124 -6.66 16.16 9.67
C PRO A 124 -5.65 15.51 8.73
N VAL A 125 -4.56 14.97 9.26
CA VAL A 125 -3.46 14.39 8.48
C VAL A 125 -2.94 13.12 9.12
N GLY A 126 -3.00 12.01 8.38
CA GLY A 126 -2.34 10.78 8.73
C GLY A 126 -0.98 10.65 8.04
N VAL A 127 0.07 10.28 8.80
CA VAL A 127 1.43 10.11 8.25
C VAL A 127 1.89 8.68 8.46
N THR A 128 2.31 8.02 7.37
CA THR A 128 2.84 6.66 7.41
C THR A 128 4.17 6.54 6.70
N GLY A 129 4.97 5.54 7.07
CA GLY A 129 5.98 5.00 6.17
C GLY A 129 5.30 4.12 5.12
N ALA A 130 5.97 3.86 3.99
CA ALA A 130 5.54 2.83 3.05
C ALA A 130 6.50 1.64 3.09
N PHE A 131 5.93 0.43 2.94
CA PHE A 131 6.72 -0.78 2.76
C PHE A 131 7.52 -0.70 1.45
N ALA A 132 6.84 -0.33 0.37
CA ALA A 132 7.43 -0.10 -0.95
C ALA A 132 6.65 0.92 -1.77
N GLY A 133 7.29 1.50 -2.78
CA GLY A 133 6.65 2.18 -3.91
C GLY A 133 6.86 1.37 -5.17
N VAL A 134 5.83 1.22 -6.01
CA VAL A 134 5.88 0.49 -7.29
C VAL A 134 5.92 1.49 -8.44
N ALA A 135 7.05 1.52 -9.15
CA ALA A 135 7.33 2.54 -10.15
C ALA A 135 6.40 2.46 -11.37
N GLU A 136 6.06 1.25 -11.80
CA GLU A 136 5.24 1.06 -13.00
C GLU A 136 3.86 1.72 -12.96
N THR A 137 3.36 2.08 -11.77
CA THR A 137 2.03 2.65 -11.58
C THR A 137 1.96 3.77 -10.56
N GLY A 138 3.08 4.15 -9.92
CA GLY A 138 3.09 5.14 -8.84
C GLY A 138 2.34 4.66 -7.58
N THR A 139 2.31 3.35 -7.34
CA THR A 139 1.53 2.74 -6.26
C THR A 139 2.34 2.65 -4.97
N LEU A 140 1.73 3.04 -3.85
CA LEU A 140 2.25 2.80 -2.51
C LEU A 140 1.80 1.43 -2.00
N VAL A 141 2.71 0.70 -1.36
CA VAL A 141 2.42 -0.56 -0.69
C VAL A 141 2.51 -0.35 0.81
N LEU A 142 1.37 -0.45 1.49
CA LEU A 142 1.27 -0.31 2.94
C LEU A 142 0.90 -1.66 3.55
N VAL A 143 1.73 -2.11 4.48
CA VAL A 143 1.56 -3.40 5.16
C VAL A 143 1.05 -3.13 6.57
N SER A 144 -0.12 -3.67 6.91
CA SER A 144 -0.71 -3.46 8.23
C SER A 144 0.07 -4.17 9.33
N GLY A 145 0.23 -3.49 10.46
CA GLY A 145 0.91 -4.02 11.64
C GLY A 145 0.86 -3.05 12.81
N PRO A 146 1.42 -3.42 13.95
CA PRO A 146 1.49 -2.51 15.11
C PRO A 146 2.19 -1.19 14.79
N GLU A 147 3.22 -1.22 13.94
CA GLU A 147 3.99 -0.05 13.52
C GLU A 147 3.37 0.70 12.33
N SER A 148 2.34 0.13 11.69
CA SER A 148 1.68 0.70 10.51
C SER A 148 0.17 0.46 10.56
N PRO A 149 -0.56 1.19 11.42
CA PRO A 149 -2.02 1.11 11.47
C PRO A 149 -2.65 1.56 10.15
N ALA A 150 -3.43 0.68 9.50
CA ALA A 150 -4.06 0.97 8.21
C ALA A 150 -5.01 2.18 8.25
N THR A 151 -5.59 2.48 9.43
CA THR A 151 -6.49 3.62 9.62
C THR A 151 -5.84 4.96 9.32
N LEU A 152 -4.52 5.10 9.49
CA LEU A 152 -3.81 6.35 9.17
C LEU A 152 -3.84 6.73 7.69
N ALA A 153 -3.90 5.74 6.81
CA ALA A 153 -3.96 5.97 5.38
C ALA A 153 -5.40 6.09 4.84
N LEU A 154 -6.40 5.69 5.62
CA LEU A 154 -7.77 5.52 5.13
C LEU A 154 -8.80 6.42 5.81
N VAL A 155 -8.53 6.91 7.03
CA VAL A 155 -9.50 7.66 7.82
C VAL A 155 -9.29 9.18 7.72
N PRO A 156 -8.06 9.72 7.92
CA PRO A 156 -7.82 11.14 7.75
C PRO A 156 -8.05 11.59 6.29
N PRO A 157 -8.57 12.82 6.09
CA PRO A 157 -8.80 13.34 4.74
C PRO A 157 -7.51 13.54 3.93
N VAL A 158 -6.37 13.67 4.61
CA VAL A 158 -5.06 13.78 3.98
C VAL A 158 -4.16 12.67 4.49
N HIS A 159 -3.57 11.91 3.57
CA HIS A 159 -2.56 10.91 3.85
C HIS A 159 -1.20 11.33 3.29
N VAL A 160 -0.19 11.40 4.13
CA VAL A 160 1.20 11.65 3.76
C VAL A 160 1.99 10.37 3.93
N ALA A 161 2.63 9.89 2.87
CA ALA A 161 3.52 8.73 2.91
C ALA A 161 4.99 9.15 2.79
N VAL A 162 5.82 8.76 3.75
CA VAL A 162 7.27 8.95 3.70
C VAL A 162 7.90 7.68 3.14
N VAL A 163 8.52 7.79 1.96
CA VAL A 163 9.07 6.64 1.22
C VAL A 163 10.56 6.85 0.95
N PRO A 164 11.45 6.08 1.59
CA PRO A 164 12.86 6.07 1.20
C PRO A 164 13.02 5.64 -0.27
N THR A 165 13.87 6.32 -1.02
CA THR A 165 14.12 5.94 -2.42
C THR A 165 14.59 4.48 -2.54
N SER A 166 15.28 3.94 -1.53
CA SER A 166 15.66 2.52 -1.47
C SER A 166 14.48 1.54 -1.48
N ARG A 167 13.29 1.98 -1.13
CA ARG A 167 12.05 1.17 -1.13
C ARG A 167 11.23 1.32 -2.42
N ILE A 168 11.68 2.11 -3.40
CA ILE A 168 11.04 2.15 -4.71
C ILE A 168 11.46 0.90 -5.48
N LEU A 169 10.52 0.16 -5.99
CA LEU A 169 10.68 -1.07 -6.77
C LEU A 169 10.09 -0.86 -8.17
N GLY A 170 10.61 -1.56 -9.17
CA GLY A 170 10.14 -1.42 -10.55
C GLY A 170 8.70 -1.92 -10.74
N THR A 171 8.39 -3.09 -10.16
CA THR A 171 7.18 -3.86 -10.48
C THR A 171 6.44 -4.36 -9.25
N TYR A 172 5.18 -4.76 -9.45
CA TYR A 172 4.39 -5.47 -8.42
C TYR A 172 5.04 -6.80 -8.02
N GLU A 173 5.64 -7.50 -8.99
CA GLU A 173 6.31 -8.78 -8.73
C GLU A 173 7.47 -8.63 -7.76
N GLU A 174 8.28 -7.57 -7.93
CA GLU A 174 9.36 -7.25 -7.00
C GLU A 174 8.82 -6.92 -5.61
N ALA A 175 7.73 -6.16 -5.52
CA ALA A 175 7.12 -5.81 -4.25
C ALA A 175 6.54 -7.05 -3.53
N TRP A 176 5.91 -7.96 -4.26
CA TRP A 176 5.45 -9.24 -3.71
C TRP A 176 6.61 -10.14 -3.29
N ALA A 177 7.69 -10.18 -4.07
CA ALA A 177 8.89 -10.93 -3.70
C ALA A 177 9.53 -10.37 -2.43
N ALA A 178 9.66 -9.04 -2.32
CA ALA A 178 10.18 -8.37 -1.13
C ALA A 178 9.31 -8.62 0.11
N LEU A 179 7.97 -8.59 -0.05
CA LEU A 179 7.04 -8.87 1.05
C LEU A 179 7.19 -10.31 1.53
N ARG A 180 7.21 -11.28 0.63
CA ARG A 180 7.42 -12.69 0.98
C ARG A 180 8.76 -12.93 1.67
N ALA A 181 9.83 -12.30 1.18
CA ALA A 181 11.15 -12.40 1.80
C ALA A 181 11.19 -11.83 3.23
N LYS A 182 10.46 -10.73 3.48
CA LYS A 182 10.36 -10.13 4.82
C LYS A 182 9.61 -11.04 5.80
N GLU A 183 8.52 -11.65 5.35
CA GLU A 183 7.64 -12.46 6.21
C GLU A 183 8.14 -13.91 6.39
N THR A 184 9.05 -14.37 5.51
CA THR A 184 9.66 -15.69 5.62
C THR A 184 10.90 -15.61 6.52
N GLN A 185 10.74 -15.91 7.81
CA GLN A 185 11.87 -16.06 8.72
C GLN A 185 12.19 -17.55 8.92
N PRO A 186 13.49 -17.92 9.12
CA PRO A 186 13.86 -19.30 9.44
C PRO A 186 13.09 -19.83 10.66
N GLY A 187 12.42 -20.96 10.51
CA GLY A 187 11.66 -21.61 11.59
C GLY A 187 10.28 -21.03 11.87
N LYS A 188 9.78 -20.10 11.06
CA LYS A 188 8.38 -19.63 11.10
C LYS A 188 7.69 -19.95 9.80
N ASP A 189 6.44 -20.41 9.89
CA ASP A 189 5.56 -20.50 8.75
C ASP A 189 5.38 -19.11 8.11
N PHE A 190 5.23 -19.08 6.79
CA PHE A 190 4.92 -17.86 6.07
C PHE A 190 3.62 -17.24 6.62
N PHE A 191 3.73 -16.05 7.20
CA PHE A 191 2.61 -15.30 7.75
C PHE A 191 2.32 -14.07 6.89
N MET A 192 1.18 -14.06 6.21
CA MET A 192 0.71 -12.86 5.52
C MET A 192 0.23 -11.82 6.53
N PRO A 193 0.58 -10.53 6.35
CA PRO A 193 -0.01 -9.45 7.12
C PRO A 193 -1.54 -9.46 6.98
N ARG A 194 -2.24 -8.96 8.00
CA ARG A 194 -3.72 -8.91 7.98
C ARG A 194 -4.28 -8.13 6.80
N ALA A 195 -3.58 -7.09 6.36
CA ALA A 195 -3.91 -6.34 5.16
C ALA A 195 -2.63 -5.84 4.48
N VAL A 196 -2.63 -5.89 3.15
CA VAL A 196 -1.66 -5.24 2.28
C VAL A 196 -2.44 -4.31 1.38
N ASN A 197 -2.29 -3.00 1.61
CA ASN A 197 -3.01 -1.98 0.86
C ASN A 197 -2.13 -1.48 -0.29
N TRP A 198 -2.67 -1.52 -1.50
CA TRP A 198 -2.05 -0.99 -2.71
C TRP A 198 -2.78 0.30 -3.07
N ILE A 199 -2.14 1.45 -2.82
CA ILE A 199 -2.77 2.76 -2.97
C ILE A 199 -2.16 3.45 -4.17
N THR A 200 -3.02 3.75 -5.18
CA THR A 200 -2.64 4.43 -6.42
C THR A 200 -3.43 5.72 -6.54
N GLY A 201 -2.84 6.82 -6.11
CA GLY A 201 -3.51 8.12 -6.05
C GLY A 201 -4.54 8.28 -4.93
N PRO A 202 -5.18 9.46 -4.82
CA PRO A 202 -6.21 9.74 -3.83
C PRO A 202 -7.48 8.92 -4.10
N SER A 203 -8.18 8.55 -3.03
CA SER A 203 -9.48 7.87 -3.16
C SER A 203 -10.49 8.81 -3.83
N ARG A 204 -11.21 8.29 -4.82
CA ARG A 204 -12.31 8.99 -5.48
C ARG A 204 -13.58 8.20 -5.24
N THR A 205 -14.54 8.82 -4.61
CA THR A 205 -15.88 8.23 -4.38
C THR A 205 -16.85 8.45 -5.56
N ALA A 206 -16.33 8.87 -6.70
CA ALA A 206 -17.12 9.22 -7.86
C ALA A 206 -17.67 8.02 -8.66
N ASP A 207 -17.38 6.81 -8.23
CA ASP A 207 -17.68 5.58 -8.97
C ASP A 207 -18.95 4.87 -8.48
N ILE A 208 -19.90 5.63 -7.89
CA ILE A 208 -21.18 5.10 -7.44
C ILE A 208 -22.30 5.66 -8.33
#